data_cc6283f031c18bcd383b0cc412205750
#
_entry.id   cc6283f031c18bcd383b0cc412205750
#
_cell.length_a   1.000
_cell.length_b   1.000
_cell.length_c   1.000
_cell.angle_alpha   90.00
_cell.angle_beta   90.00
_cell.angle_gamma   90.00
#
_symmetry.space_group_name_H-M   'P 1'
#
loop_
_entity.id
_entity.type
_entity.pdbx_description
1 polymer ?
#
loop_
_entity_poly.entity_id
_entity_poly.type
_entity_poly.pdbx_seq_one_letter_code
_entity_poly.pdbx_strand_id
1 'polypeptide(L)'
;LEVHAFSDNVSQLHVAWTTNGKAAALMDIYTAASLSKALFYSRDGAQLAAPPDLVTESPLYIRFAGSQPVNILPTAAVLDSLALHAHVQGKTYSVFRDDGWSGLVSAANAEEHDALRAALHPSNIGAPPKDALLRKARNAVWKIPDPRDANRSLVVKQPLKMHLHKKFLDRLKPSKAKKSWNGASELSRRGIGTAQPVAFFEKTGDTTFTQNYFICEYIPADFSARDMLSAFAAGASEFKGISTGSAYRQLCDFLLVMHGRGVYFRDLSGGNILIRQSEDNTLSFSLIDTNRAHFFDHGTVIAKRISDLTRVCNKLHWAGRKAFMGMYLGALGKQFTWRYRLPFHLYDAKVGFKRKFGRKAITRLFKQKK
;
A
#
# COMPACT_ATOMS: atom_id res chain seq x y z
N LEU A 1 10.82 7.14 13.13
CA LEU A 1 11.89 6.24 13.53
C LEU A 1 11.89 5.03 12.59
N GLU A 2 13.06 4.66 12.08
CA GLU A 2 13.30 3.43 11.32
C GLU A 2 14.37 2.61 12.03
N VAL A 3 14.21 1.30 12.07
CA VAL A 3 15.19 0.36 12.61
C VAL A 3 15.27 -0.82 11.64
N HIS A 4 16.47 -1.09 11.12
CA HIS A 4 16.74 -2.22 10.26
C HIS A 4 17.67 -3.19 10.97
N ALA A 5 17.28 -4.47 11.05
CA ALA A 5 18.08 -5.51 11.67
C ALA A 5 18.71 -6.42 10.62
N PHE A 6 19.97 -6.68 10.79
CA PHE A 6 20.77 -7.64 10.01
C PHE A 6 21.31 -8.67 10.99
N SER A 7 21.30 -9.93 10.64
CA SER A 7 21.82 -10.99 11.51
C SER A 7 22.72 -11.94 10.73
N ASP A 8 23.74 -12.41 11.40
CA ASP A 8 24.54 -13.55 11.03
C ASP A 8 24.45 -14.64 12.14
N ASN A 9 25.25 -15.71 12.05
CA ASN A 9 25.22 -16.78 13.03
C ASN A 9 25.85 -16.40 14.39
N VAL A 10 26.43 -15.21 14.51
CA VAL A 10 27.22 -14.78 15.67
C VAL A 10 26.69 -13.52 16.31
N SER A 11 26.10 -12.61 15.54
CA SER A 11 25.69 -11.30 16.01
C SER A 11 24.49 -10.75 15.24
N GLN A 12 23.86 -9.72 15.81
CA GLN A 12 22.88 -8.91 15.12
C GLN A 12 23.34 -7.46 15.08
N LEU A 13 23.14 -6.82 13.94
CA LEU A 13 23.37 -5.41 13.74
C LEU A 13 22.03 -4.71 13.48
N HIS A 14 21.64 -3.82 14.37
CA HIS A 14 20.52 -2.92 14.11
C HIS A 14 21.04 -1.56 13.66
N VAL A 15 20.43 -1.00 12.64
CA VAL A 15 20.69 0.37 12.19
C VAL A 15 19.42 1.18 12.46
N ALA A 16 19.53 2.17 13.35
CA ALA A 16 18.40 2.98 13.80
C ALA A 16 18.61 4.46 13.44
N TRP A 17 17.59 5.11 12.90
CA TRP A 17 17.59 6.56 12.67
C TRP A 17 16.16 7.12 12.66
N THR A 18 16.05 8.42 12.79
CA THR A 18 14.78 9.14 12.64
C THR A 18 14.77 9.94 11.35
N THR A 19 13.61 10.48 11.01
CA THR A 19 13.43 11.36 9.84
C THR A 19 12.77 12.67 10.27
N ASN A 20 12.92 13.71 9.46
CA ASN A 20 12.24 15.00 9.61
C ASN A 20 12.59 15.78 10.89
N GLY A 21 13.86 15.77 11.30
CA GLY A 21 14.35 16.54 12.46
C GLY A 21 13.82 16.03 13.80
N LYS A 22 13.23 14.83 13.83
CA LYS A 22 12.75 14.21 15.08
C LYS A 22 13.87 13.42 15.75
N ALA A 23 13.70 13.16 17.04
CA ALA A 23 14.53 12.24 17.80
C ALA A 23 13.63 11.26 18.56
N ALA A 24 14.16 10.09 18.87
CA ALA A 24 13.49 9.06 19.68
C ALA A 24 14.44 8.63 20.81
N ALA A 25 13.93 8.48 22.02
CA ALA A 25 14.74 7.98 23.12
C ALA A 25 15.13 6.52 22.87
N LEU A 26 16.41 6.18 23.05
CA LEU A 26 16.89 4.81 22.83
C LEU A 26 16.20 3.81 23.78
N MET A 27 15.87 4.24 24.99
CA MET A 27 15.14 3.45 25.97
C MET A 27 13.66 3.19 25.61
N ASP A 28 13.08 3.98 24.70
CA ASP A 28 11.75 3.71 24.14
C ASP A 28 11.79 2.63 23.05
N ILE A 29 12.98 2.30 22.55
CA ILE A 29 13.18 1.34 21.46
C ILE A 29 13.62 -0.01 22.01
N TYR A 30 14.50 -0.03 23.02
CA TYR A 30 15.12 -1.24 23.56
C TYR A 30 15.03 -1.28 25.08
N THR A 31 15.02 -2.48 25.64
CA THR A 31 15.14 -2.65 27.10
C THR A 31 16.56 -2.34 27.56
N ALA A 32 16.70 -1.88 28.80
CA ALA A 32 18.01 -1.68 29.43
C ALA A 32 18.87 -2.95 29.42
N ALA A 33 18.25 -4.12 29.59
CA ALA A 33 18.94 -5.42 29.54
C ALA A 33 19.52 -5.73 28.15
N SER A 34 18.84 -5.35 27.08
CA SER A 34 19.36 -5.49 25.72
C SER A 34 20.51 -4.52 25.47
N LEU A 35 20.36 -3.27 25.86
CA LEU A 35 21.35 -2.22 25.65
C LEU A 35 22.65 -2.44 26.43
N SER A 36 22.57 -3.03 27.62
CA SER A 36 23.76 -3.29 28.45
C SER A 36 24.78 -4.27 27.84
N LYS A 37 24.35 -5.04 26.86
CA LYS A 37 25.17 -6.04 26.14
C LYS A 37 25.47 -5.63 24.70
N ALA A 38 25.09 -4.42 24.31
CA ALA A 38 25.24 -3.93 22.94
C ALA A 38 26.48 -3.04 22.80
N LEU A 39 27.05 -3.04 21.59
CA LEU A 39 28.06 -2.10 21.17
C LEU A 39 27.42 -1.07 20.24
N PHE A 40 27.81 0.18 20.40
CA PHE A 40 27.25 1.30 19.65
C PHE A 40 28.30 1.94 18.76
N TYR A 41 27.90 2.28 17.54
CA TYR A 41 28.78 2.94 16.58
C TYR A 41 28.07 4.11 15.93
N SER A 42 28.82 5.19 15.74
CA SER A 42 28.36 6.35 14.98
C SER A 42 28.16 6.04 13.51
N ARG A 43 27.56 6.98 12.77
CA ARG A 43 27.42 6.93 11.32
C ARG A 43 28.73 6.58 10.59
N ASP A 44 29.86 7.09 11.09
CA ASP A 44 31.17 6.93 10.47
C ASP A 44 31.90 5.66 10.94
N GLY A 45 31.22 4.80 11.71
CA GLY A 45 31.75 3.52 12.19
C GLY A 45 32.62 3.66 13.46
N ALA A 46 32.75 4.84 14.06
CA ALA A 46 33.47 5.01 15.31
C ALA A 46 32.66 4.43 16.48
N GLN A 47 33.30 3.57 17.29
CA GLN A 47 32.64 3.01 18.48
C GLN A 47 32.39 4.10 19.51
N LEU A 48 31.18 4.13 20.07
CA LEU A 48 30.77 5.04 21.12
C LEU A 48 31.13 4.44 22.50
N ALA A 49 31.63 5.28 23.42
CA ALA A 49 31.99 4.86 24.76
C ALA A 49 30.79 4.48 25.63
N ALA A 50 29.60 5.01 25.31
CA ALA A 50 28.34 4.73 25.99
C ALA A 50 27.17 4.76 25.02
N PRO A 51 26.03 4.11 25.33
CA PRO A 51 24.82 4.24 24.53
C PRO A 51 24.38 5.72 24.51
N PRO A 52 24.01 6.28 23.34
CA PRO A 52 23.44 7.62 23.29
C PRO A 52 22.01 7.62 23.86
N ASP A 53 21.58 8.73 24.43
CA ASP A 53 20.22 8.88 24.95
C ASP A 53 19.17 8.86 23.83
N LEU A 54 19.54 9.40 22.67
CA LEU A 54 18.63 9.63 21.55
C LEU A 54 19.14 8.99 20.24
N VAL A 55 18.21 8.43 19.48
CA VAL A 55 18.35 8.14 18.06
C VAL A 55 17.90 9.38 17.29
N THR A 56 18.76 9.87 16.38
CA THR A 56 18.53 11.07 15.58
C THR A 56 18.48 10.73 14.07
N GLU A 57 18.48 11.73 13.21
CA GLU A 57 18.57 11.52 11.75
C GLU A 57 19.93 10.91 11.33
N SER A 58 20.97 11.02 12.17
CA SER A 58 22.24 10.34 11.94
C SER A 58 22.09 8.86 12.30
N PRO A 59 22.37 7.92 11.38
CA PRO A 59 22.27 6.49 11.68
C PRO A 59 23.13 6.07 12.87
N LEU A 60 22.51 5.36 13.79
CA LEU A 60 23.14 4.70 14.92
C LEU A 60 23.23 3.20 14.61
N TYR A 61 24.41 2.63 14.66
CA TYR A 61 24.62 1.19 14.52
C TYR A 61 24.72 0.57 15.90
N ILE A 62 23.91 -0.47 16.15
CA ILE A 62 23.81 -1.15 17.46
C ILE A 62 24.09 -2.62 17.20
N ARG A 63 25.23 -3.13 17.70
CA ARG A 63 25.62 -4.53 17.54
C ARG A 63 25.32 -5.30 18.82
N PHE A 64 24.51 -6.33 18.70
CA PHE A 64 24.20 -7.28 19.76
C PHE A 64 24.96 -8.58 19.54
N ALA A 65 25.51 -9.16 20.60
CA ALA A 65 26.10 -10.47 20.56
C ALA A 65 25.02 -11.57 20.54
N GLY A 66 25.26 -12.62 19.77
CA GLY A 66 24.36 -13.77 19.64
C GLY A 66 23.37 -13.66 18.47
N SER A 67 22.87 -14.83 18.04
CA SER A 67 21.94 -14.95 16.92
C SER A 67 20.46 -14.84 17.29
N GLN A 68 20.16 -14.81 18.61
CA GLN A 68 18.76 -14.71 19.07
C GLN A 68 18.18 -13.31 18.79
N PRO A 69 16.95 -13.22 18.25
CA PRO A 69 16.34 -11.95 17.92
C PRO A 69 16.26 -11.00 19.12
N VAL A 70 16.76 -9.79 18.96
CA VAL A 70 16.62 -8.74 19.96
C VAL A 70 15.26 -8.06 19.75
N ASN A 71 14.41 -8.16 20.76
CA ASN A 71 13.09 -7.56 20.73
C ASN A 71 13.16 -6.03 20.85
N ILE A 72 12.47 -5.37 19.97
CA ILE A 72 12.21 -3.93 20.00
C ILE A 72 10.93 -3.68 20.80
N LEU A 73 10.93 -2.68 21.66
CA LEU A 73 9.75 -2.34 22.47
C LEU A 73 8.60 -1.84 21.58
N PRO A 74 7.36 -2.25 21.83
CA PRO A 74 6.21 -1.87 21.05
C PRO A 74 5.78 -0.41 21.35
N THR A 75 6.42 0.55 20.69
CA THR A 75 5.93 1.94 20.60
C THR A 75 5.29 2.18 19.24
N ALA A 76 4.41 3.16 19.09
CA ALA A 76 3.75 3.44 17.81
C ALA A 76 4.76 3.72 16.68
N ALA A 77 5.87 4.40 16.97
CA ALA A 77 6.91 4.69 15.97
C ALA A 77 7.73 3.44 15.60
N VAL A 78 7.96 2.55 16.56
CA VAL A 78 8.73 1.31 16.36
C VAL A 78 7.90 0.23 15.66
N LEU A 79 6.59 0.17 15.90
CA LEU A 79 5.70 -0.75 15.18
C LEU A 79 5.78 -0.55 13.67
N ASP A 80 5.93 0.68 13.21
CA ASP A 80 6.10 0.98 11.79
C ASP A 80 7.40 0.37 11.24
N SER A 81 8.47 0.44 12.01
CA SER A 81 9.77 -0.14 11.66
C SER A 81 9.76 -1.67 11.73
N LEU A 82 9.06 -2.26 12.70
CA LEU A 82 8.88 -3.71 12.81
C LEU A 82 8.08 -4.28 11.64
N ALA A 83 7.00 -3.59 11.25
CA ALA A 83 6.22 -3.99 10.08
C ALA A 83 7.06 -3.93 8.80
N LEU A 84 7.90 -2.91 8.66
CA LEU A 84 8.86 -2.78 7.58
C LEU A 84 9.87 -3.94 7.57
N HIS A 85 10.43 -4.28 8.72
CA HIS A 85 11.35 -5.41 8.89
C HIS A 85 10.72 -6.73 8.48
N ALA A 86 9.55 -7.05 9.03
CA ALA A 86 8.83 -8.29 8.74
C ALA A 86 8.55 -8.43 7.24
N HIS A 87 8.34 -7.30 6.54
CA HIS A 87 8.12 -7.31 5.11
C HIS A 87 9.39 -7.58 4.28
N VAL A 88 10.52 -7.01 4.67
CA VAL A 88 11.79 -7.11 3.94
C VAL A 88 12.55 -8.39 4.28
N GLN A 89 12.40 -8.91 5.48
CA GLN A 89 13.07 -10.11 5.94
C GLN A 89 12.78 -11.33 5.05
N GLY A 90 13.83 -12.02 4.63
CA GLY A 90 13.74 -13.26 3.87
C GLY A 90 13.31 -13.10 2.42
N LYS A 91 13.26 -11.87 1.87
CA LYS A 91 12.97 -11.68 0.44
C LYS A 91 14.19 -11.19 -0.31
N THR A 92 14.46 -11.86 -1.43
CA THR A 92 15.44 -11.41 -2.41
C THR A 92 14.72 -10.83 -3.63
N TYR A 93 15.26 -9.76 -4.18
CA TYR A 93 14.79 -9.16 -5.42
C TYR A 93 15.82 -9.43 -6.51
N SER A 94 15.40 -10.03 -7.61
CA SER A 94 16.29 -10.30 -8.73
C SER A 94 15.81 -9.64 -10.00
N VAL A 95 16.75 -9.21 -10.80
CA VAL A 95 16.51 -8.62 -12.11
C VAL A 95 16.15 -9.74 -13.09
N PHE A 96 15.02 -9.59 -13.75
CA PHE A 96 14.62 -10.42 -14.87
C PHE A 96 15.01 -9.75 -16.19
N ARG A 97 15.70 -10.48 -17.09
CA ARG A 97 15.95 -10.06 -18.48
C ARG A 97 15.95 -11.30 -19.35
N ASP A 98 14.95 -11.44 -20.19
CA ASP A 98 14.80 -12.58 -21.09
C ASP A 98 13.85 -12.26 -22.25
N ASP A 99 14.14 -12.75 -23.46
CA ASP A 99 13.33 -12.62 -24.68
C ASP A 99 12.74 -11.19 -24.88
N GLY A 100 13.56 -10.16 -24.66
CA GLY A 100 13.13 -8.76 -24.78
C GLY A 100 12.19 -8.29 -23.68
N TRP A 101 12.02 -9.05 -22.61
CA TRP A 101 11.34 -8.63 -21.38
C TRP A 101 12.35 -8.24 -20.32
N SER A 102 11.97 -7.28 -19.51
CA SER A 102 12.73 -6.86 -18.32
C SER A 102 11.80 -6.66 -17.13
N GLY A 103 12.32 -6.83 -15.92
CA GLY A 103 11.51 -6.66 -14.72
C GLY A 103 12.22 -7.05 -13.45
N LEU A 104 11.43 -7.28 -12.39
CA LEU A 104 11.88 -7.79 -11.10
C LEU A 104 10.98 -8.95 -10.66
N VAL A 105 11.59 -9.91 -9.99
CA VAL A 105 10.91 -11.01 -9.29
C VAL A 105 11.32 -10.97 -7.82
N SER A 106 10.38 -11.18 -6.91
CA SER A 106 10.60 -11.27 -5.47
C SER A 106 10.40 -12.71 -5.00
N ALA A 107 11.40 -13.29 -4.35
CA ALA A 107 11.38 -14.64 -3.86
C ALA A 107 12.04 -14.75 -2.47
N ALA A 108 11.76 -15.79 -1.72
CA ALA A 108 12.37 -16.04 -0.43
C ALA A 108 13.81 -16.60 -0.56
N ASN A 109 14.07 -17.37 -1.61
CA ASN A 109 15.37 -17.99 -1.88
C ASN A 109 15.59 -18.15 -3.40
N ALA A 110 16.76 -18.67 -3.79
CA ALA A 110 17.15 -18.84 -5.19
C ALA A 110 16.28 -19.88 -5.92
N GLU A 111 15.92 -20.99 -5.27
CA GLU A 111 15.10 -22.03 -5.85
C GLU A 111 13.68 -21.52 -6.19
N GLU A 112 13.05 -20.84 -5.24
CA GLU A 112 11.76 -20.19 -5.45
C GLU A 112 11.85 -19.13 -6.56
N HIS A 113 12.95 -18.40 -6.61
CA HIS A 113 13.21 -17.42 -7.65
C HIS A 113 13.21 -18.02 -9.05
N ASP A 114 13.92 -19.14 -9.26
CA ASP A 114 14.00 -19.79 -10.55
C ASP A 114 12.65 -20.40 -10.96
N ALA A 115 11.94 -21.01 -10.02
CA ALA A 115 10.58 -21.52 -10.23
C ALA A 115 9.61 -20.40 -10.63
N LEU A 116 9.64 -19.26 -9.93
CA LEU A 116 8.83 -18.08 -10.28
C LEU A 116 9.19 -17.48 -11.63
N ARG A 117 10.48 -17.39 -11.97
CA ARG A 117 10.93 -16.90 -13.28
C ARG A 117 10.39 -17.76 -14.41
N ALA A 118 10.48 -19.07 -14.29
CA ALA A 118 9.99 -20.00 -15.31
C ALA A 118 8.46 -19.93 -15.45
N ALA A 119 7.74 -20.01 -14.33
CA ALA A 119 6.27 -20.05 -14.34
C ALA A 119 5.62 -18.71 -14.74
N LEU A 120 6.19 -17.58 -14.29
CA LEU A 120 5.65 -16.25 -14.51
C LEU A 120 6.24 -15.53 -15.72
N HIS A 121 7.00 -16.22 -16.57
CA HIS A 121 7.46 -15.63 -17.81
C HIS A 121 6.26 -15.15 -18.65
N PRO A 122 6.29 -13.95 -19.24
CA PRO A 122 5.16 -13.38 -19.98
C PRO A 122 4.61 -14.26 -21.12
N SER A 123 5.45 -15.12 -21.72
CA SER A 123 4.99 -16.11 -22.70
C SER A 123 4.10 -17.21 -22.11
N ASN A 124 4.28 -17.52 -20.81
CA ASN A 124 3.54 -18.57 -20.11
C ASN A 124 2.26 -18.04 -19.46
N ILE A 125 2.24 -16.77 -19.08
CA ILE A 125 1.04 -16.14 -18.49
C ILE A 125 -0.12 -16.09 -19.48
N GLY A 126 0.16 -15.88 -20.76
CA GLY A 126 -0.81 -15.88 -21.84
C GLY A 126 -1.88 -14.79 -21.75
N ALA A 127 -2.97 -14.99 -22.49
CA ALA A 127 -4.15 -14.14 -22.43
C ALA A 127 -5.04 -14.51 -21.23
N PRO A 128 -5.76 -13.53 -20.62
CA PRO A 128 -6.61 -13.80 -19.47
C PRO A 128 -7.72 -14.81 -19.80
N PRO A 129 -7.78 -15.98 -19.12
CA PRO A 129 -8.85 -16.96 -19.31
C PRO A 129 -10.20 -16.37 -18.89
N LYS A 130 -11.29 -16.77 -19.55
CA LYS A 130 -12.62 -16.18 -19.30
C LYS A 130 -13.11 -16.44 -17.87
N ASP A 131 -12.88 -17.63 -17.34
CA ASP A 131 -13.28 -18.13 -16.03
C ASP A 131 -12.44 -17.56 -14.86
N ALA A 132 -11.18 -17.26 -15.10
CA ALA A 132 -10.28 -16.69 -14.10
C ALA A 132 -10.30 -15.14 -14.08
N LEU A 133 -11.10 -14.52 -14.94
CA LEU A 133 -11.12 -13.08 -15.13
C LEU A 133 -11.89 -12.34 -14.01
N LEU A 134 -11.17 -11.63 -13.16
CA LEU A 134 -11.74 -10.78 -12.09
C LEU A 134 -12.30 -9.46 -12.62
N ARG A 135 -11.67 -8.89 -13.64
CA ARG A 135 -12.09 -7.61 -14.23
C ARG A 135 -11.52 -7.43 -15.64
N LYS A 136 -12.36 -6.94 -16.54
CA LYS A 136 -11.96 -6.50 -17.91
C LYS A 136 -12.51 -5.11 -18.18
N ALA A 137 -11.63 -4.11 -18.18
CA ALA A 137 -11.99 -2.74 -18.51
C ALA A 137 -10.83 -2.05 -19.25
N ARG A 138 -10.16 -1.08 -18.64
CA ARG A 138 -8.90 -0.49 -19.17
C ARG A 138 -7.70 -1.39 -18.91
N ASN A 139 -7.79 -2.21 -17.87
CA ASN A 139 -6.85 -3.28 -17.56
C ASN A 139 -7.64 -4.59 -17.54
N ALA A 140 -6.97 -5.69 -17.91
CA ALA A 140 -7.38 -7.03 -17.51
C ALA A 140 -6.77 -7.35 -16.15
N VAL A 141 -7.54 -7.99 -15.29
CA VAL A 141 -7.10 -8.48 -13.97
C VAL A 141 -7.65 -9.90 -13.85
N TRP A 142 -6.79 -10.89 -13.65
CA TRP A 142 -7.19 -12.30 -13.54
C TRP A 142 -6.36 -13.05 -12.52
N LYS A 143 -6.86 -14.20 -12.08
CA LYS A 143 -6.17 -15.10 -11.16
C LYS A 143 -5.37 -16.13 -11.94
N ILE A 144 -4.24 -16.52 -11.38
CA ILE A 144 -3.46 -17.69 -11.79
C ILE A 144 -3.08 -18.48 -10.53
N PRO A 145 -2.80 -19.79 -10.64
CA PRO A 145 -2.23 -20.55 -9.52
C PRO A 145 -0.91 -19.93 -9.07
N ASP A 146 -0.63 -20.01 -7.77
CA ASP A 146 0.69 -19.64 -7.25
C ASP A 146 1.66 -20.82 -7.46
N PRO A 147 2.76 -20.66 -8.21
CA PRO A 147 3.71 -21.76 -8.43
C PRO A 147 4.38 -22.27 -7.15
N ARG A 148 4.32 -21.50 -6.07
CA ARG A 148 4.92 -21.83 -4.77
C ARG A 148 4.01 -22.68 -3.87
N ASP A 149 2.69 -22.56 -4.07
CA ASP A 149 1.69 -23.23 -3.24
C ASP A 149 0.39 -23.41 -4.03
N ALA A 150 0.00 -24.65 -4.27
CA ALA A 150 -1.21 -25.00 -5.03
C ALA A 150 -2.51 -24.46 -4.42
N ASN A 151 -2.55 -24.19 -3.11
CA ASN A 151 -3.71 -23.63 -2.42
C ASN A 151 -3.80 -22.10 -2.52
N ARG A 152 -2.78 -21.45 -3.06
CA ARG A 152 -2.70 -20.00 -3.20
C ARG A 152 -2.90 -19.57 -4.64
N SER A 153 -3.22 -18.31 -4.80
CA SER A 153 -3.39 -17.70 -6.12
C SER A 153 -2.62 -16.40 -6.21
N LEU A 154 -2.17 -16.10 -7.39
CA LEU A 154 -1.64 -14.80 -7.76
C LEU A 154 -2.65 -14.04 -8.61
N VAL A 155 -2.50 -12.73 -8.66
CA VAL A 155 -3.28 -11.83 -9.50
C VAL A 155 -2.36 -11.18 -10.51
N VAL A 156 -2.71 -11.32 -11.77
CA VAL A 156 -2.03 -10.66 -12.88
C VAL A 156 -2.84 -9.44 -13.31
N LYS A 157 -2.17 -8.31 -13.50
CA LYS A 157 -2.77 -7.06 -13.99
C LYS A 157 -2.03 -6.58 -15.22
N GLN A 158 -2.74 -6.47 -16.35
CA GLN A 158 -2.23 -6.01 -17.63
C GLN A 158 -3.04 -4.83 -18.17
N PRO A 159 -2.43 -3.74 -18.65
CA PRO A 159 -3.12 -2.69 -19.39
C PRO A 159 -3.59 -3.19 -20.75
N LEU A 160 -4.87 -3.00 -21.09
CA LEU A 160 -5.42 -3.39 -22.41
C LEU A 160 -5.44 -2.22 -23.39
N LYS A 161 -5.61 -1.00 -22.91
CA LYS A 161 -5.76 0.19 -23.78
C LYS A 161 -5.07 1.40 -23.18
N MET A 162 -4.32 2.10 -24.01
CA MET A 162 -3.78 3.43 -23.70
C MET A 162 -4.37 4.47 -24.65
N HIS A 163 -4.75 5.64 -24.13
CA HIS A 163 -5.22 6.76 -24.94
C HIS A 163 -4.05 7.42 -25.69
N LEU A 164 -4.24 7.81 -26.95
CA LEU A 164 -3.21 8.40 -27.81
C LEU A 164 -2.46 9.58 -27.16
N HIS A 165 -3.19 10.52 -26.52
CA HIS A 165 -2.58 11.66 -25.83
C HIS A 165 -1.71 11.25 -24.65
N LYS A 166 -1.96 10.09 -24.02
CA LYS A 166 -1.13 9.56 -22.94
C LYS A 166 0.10 8.85 -23.44
N LYS A 167 0.05 8.25 -24.64
CA LYS A 167 1.22 7.59 -25.23
C LYS A 167 2.40 8.55 -25.37
N PHE A 168 2.14 9.80 -25.77
CA PHE A 168 3.18 10.80 -25.92
C PHE A 168 3.76 11.26 -24.57
N LEU A 169 2.90 11.57 -23.59
CA LEU A 169 3.30 12.08 -22.27
C LEU A 169 3.91 11.01 -21.36
N ASP A 170 3.58 9.74 -21.58
CA ASP A 170 4.00 8.64 -20.69
C ASP A 170 5.26 7.90 -21.21
N ARG A 171 5.85 8.31 -22.36
CA ARG A 171 7.10 7.72 -22.90
C ARG A 171 8.29 7.79 -21.94
N LEU A 172 8.38 8.87 -21.16
CA LEU A 172 9.45 9.10 -20.20
C LEU A 172 9.10 8.62 -18.77
N LYS A 173 7.92 8.02 -18.60
CA LYS A 173 7.47 7.57 -17.27
C LYS A 173 7.54 6.04 -17.17
N PRO A 174 7.82 5.51 -15.98
CA PRO A 174 7.74 4.08 -15.73
C PRO A 174 6.38 3.50 -16.16
N SER A 175 6.34 2.25 -16.59
CA SER A 175 5.12 1.55 -16.96
C SER A 175 4.11 1.50 -15.82
N LYS A 176 2.88 1.10 -16.13
CA LYS A 176 1.86 0.89 -15.09
C LYS A 176 2.22 -0.28 -14.18
N ALA A 177 2.85 -1.33 -14.73
CA ALA A 177 3.32 -2.48 -13.97
C ALA A 177 4.38 -2.06 -12.96
N LYS A 178 5.43 -1.37 -13.39
CA LYS A 178 6.49 -0.85 -12.51
C LYS A 178 5.96 0.13 -11.46
N LYS A 179 5.01 1.01 -11.82
CA LYS A 179 4.34 1.89 -10.84
C LYS A 179 3.52 1.12 -9.82
N SER A 180 2.83 0.04 -10.23
CA SER A 180 2.08 -0.80 -9.30
C SER A 180 3.01 -1.55 -8.36
N TRP A 181 4.12 -2.10 -8.89
CA TRP A 181 5.17 -2.72 -8.10
C TRP A 181 5.75 -1.77 -7.06
N ASN A 182 6.23 -0.60 -7.49
CA ASN A 182 6.80 0.40 -6.58
C ASN A 182 5.78 0.84 -5.51
N GLY A 183 4.52 1.04 -5.91
CA GLY A 183 3.46 1.42 -4.99
C GLY A 183 3.14 0.34 -3.96
N ALA A 184 3.05 -0.94 -4.36
CA ALA A 184 2.80 -2.05 -3.45
C ALA A 184 4.01 -2.30 -2.53
N SER A 185 5.23 -2.29 -3.07
CA SER A 185 6.47 -2.44 -2.29
C SER A 185 6.60 -1.35 -1.24
N GLU A 186 6.32 -0.10 -1.60
CA GLU A 186 6.43 1.03 -0.68
C GLU A 186 5.33 1.03 0.40
N LEU A 187 4.09 0.61 0.06
CA LEU A 187 3.04 0.39 1.06
C LEU A 187 3.43 -0.70 2.06
N SER A 188 3.92 -1.83 1.56
CA SER A 188 4.40 -2.94 2.39
C SER A 188 5.56 -2.50 3.28
N ARG A 189 6.53 -1.78 2.70
CA ARG A 189 7.67 -1.20 3.43
C ARG A 189 7.21 -0.29 4.57
N ARG A 190 6.09 0.40 4.41
CA ARG A 190 5.49 1.28 5.44
C ARG A 190 4.50 0.55 6.34
N GLY A 191 4.41 -0.79 6.28
CA GLY A 191 3.49 -1.59 7.08
C GLY A 191 2.02 -1.28 6.81
N ILE A 192 1.69 -0.81 5.59
CA ILE A 192 0.30 -0.61 5.15
C ILE A 192 -0.16 -1.84 4.37
N GLY A 193 -1.27 -2.42 4.78
CA GLY A 193 -1.84 -3.60 4.13
C GLY A 193 -2.03 -3.40 2.63
N THR A 194 -1.46 -4.31 1.83
CA THR A 194 -1.58 -4.33 0.36
C THR A 194 -1.30 -5.74 -0.16
N ALA A 195 -1.67 -6.01 -1.41
CA ALA A 195 -1.27 -7.24 -2.09
C ALA A 195 0.25 -7.28 -2.24
N GLN A 196 0.89 -8.36 -1.73
CA GLN A 196 2.33 -8.50 -1.79
C GLN A 196 2.79 -8.59 -3.25
N PRO A 197 3.74 -7.74 -3.69
CA PRO A 197 4.26 -7.79 -5.05
C PRO A 197 5.14 -9.03 -5.23
N VAL A 198 4.89 -9.78 -6.30
CA VAL A 198 5.62 -11.00 -6.66
C VAL A 198 6.51 -10.77 -7.88
N ALA A 199 5.98 -10.13 -8.93
CA ALA A 199 6.77 -9.80 -10.11
C ALA A 199 6.20 -8.59 -10.86
N PHE A 200 7.05 -7.93 -11.66
CA PHE A 200 6.57 -7.11 -12.77
C PHE A 200 7.45 -7.34 -14.00
N PHE A 201 6.85 -7.22 -15.18
CA PHE A 201 7.53 -7.36 -16.46
C PHE A 201 7.14 -6.25 -17.41
N GLU A 202 8.09 -5.79 -18.21
CA GLU A 202 7.94 -4.78 -19.25
C GLU A 202 8.60 -5.27 -20.54
N LYS A 203 7.90 -5.22 -21.67
CA LYS A 203 8.50 -5.55 -22.97
C LYS A 203 9.32 -4.36 -23.46
N THR A 204 10.58 -4.62 -23.80
CA THR A 204 11.49 -3.61 -24.38
C THR A 204 10.96 -3.16 -25.73
N GLY A 205 10.92 -1.85 -25.96
CA GLY A 205 10.45 -1.29 -27.23
C GLY A 205 8.92 -1.30 -27.44
N ASP A 206 8.11 -1.65 -26.41
CA ASP A 206 6.64 -1.61 -26.54
C ASP A 206 6.13 -0.16 -26.71
N THR A 207 5.74 0.17 -27.95
CA THR A 207 5.14 1.47 -28.30
C THR A 207 3.66 1.56 -27.93
N THR A 208 3.02 0.44 -27.60
CA THR A 208 1.60 0.37 -27.23
C THR A 208 1.36 0.66 -25.76
N PHE A 209 2.37 0.49 -24.90
CA PHE A 209 2.32 0.56 -23.41
C PHE A 209 1.33 -0.42 -22.79
N THR A 210 1.06 -1.54 -23.47
CA THR A 210 0.15 -2.59 -23.03
C THR A 210 0.87 -3.90 -22.70
N GLN A 211 2.10 -4.06 -23.18
CA GLN A 211 2.92 -5.25 -22.90
C GLN A 211 3.69 -5.04 -21.59
N ASN A 212 2.98 -4.96 -20.51
CA ASN A 212 3.55 -4.93 -19.17
C ASN A 212 2.58 -5.60 -18.19
N TYR A 213 3.14 -6.38 -17.26
CA TYR A 213 2.41 -7.21 -16.31
C TYR A 213 2.86 -6.87 -14.88
N PHE A 214 1.91 -6.65 -13.99
CA PHE A 214 2.15 -6.61 -12.55
C PHE A 214 1.49 -7.83 -11.92
N ILE A 215 2.25 -8.56 -11.12
CA ILE A 215 1.81 -9.80 -10.47
C ILE A 215 1.97 -9.62 -8.97
N CYS A 216 0.93 -9.94 -8.23
CA CYS A 216 0.90 -9.87 -6.78
C CYS A 216 0.10 -11.03 -6.20
N GLU A 217 0.23 -11.27 -4.90
CA GLU A 217 -0.57 -12.26 -4.19
C GLU A 217 -2.06 -11.88 -4.22
N TYR A 218 -2.92 -12.88 -4.31
CA TYR A 218 -4.36 -12.69 -4.17
C TYR A 218 -4.73 -12.45 -2.71
N ILE A 219 -5.50 -11.39 -2.45
CA ILE A 219 -6.03 -11.10 -1.12
C ILE A 219 -7.43 -11.71 -1.03
N PRO A 220 -7.65 -12.72 -0.17
CA PRO A 220 -8.99 -13.21 0.14
C PRO A 220 -9.71 -12.17 1.02
N ALA A 221 -10.47 -11.30 0.41
CA ALA A 221 -11.25 -10.27 1.11
C ALA A 221 -12.71 -10.68 1.21
N ASP A 222 -13.36 -10.38 2.34
CA ASP A 222 -14.78 -10.66 2.57
C ASP A 222 -15.69 -9.64 1.89
N PHE A 223 -15.20 -8.39 1.77
CA PHE A 223 -15.89 -7.27 1.10
C PHE A 223 -14.93 -6.09 0.88
N SER A 224 -15.42 -5.05 0.23
CA SER A 224 -14.70 -3.79 0.09
C SER A 224 -15.29 -2.68 0.97
N ALA A 225 -14.51 -1.65 1.26
CA ALA A 225 -15.05 -0.48 1.96
C ALA A 225 -16.19 0.20 1.15
N ARG A 226 -16.25 0.01 -0.16
CA ARG A 226 -17.38 0.47 -0.98
C ARG A 226 -18.68 -0.22 -0.58
N ASP A 227 -18.66 -1.53 -0.40
CA ASP A 227 -19.86 -2.33 -0.08
C ASP A 227 -20.39 -1.90 1.29
N MET A 228 -19.52 -1.84 2.29
CA MET A 228 -19.82 -1.39 3.64
C MET A 228 -20.36 0.04 3.68
N LEU A 229 -19.67 1.01 3.08
CA LEU A 229 -20.09 2.41 3.06
C LEU A 229 -21.36 2.63 2.24
N SER A 230 -21.62 1.80 1.22
CA SER A 230 -22.87 1.86 0.46
C SER A 230 -24.07 1.34 1.25
N ALA A 231 -23.90 0.32 2.08
CA ALA A 231 -24.94 -0.17 2.99
C ALA A 231 -25.30 0.91 4.02
N PHE A 232 -24.32 1.57 4.63
CA PHE A 232 -24.56 2.67 5.56
C PHE A 232 -25.22 3.88 4.88
N ALA A 233 -24.86 4.17 3.65
CA ALA A 233 -25.52 5.20 2.85
C ALA A 233 -26.97 4.84 2.50
N ALA A 234 -27.31 3.57 2.44
CA ALA A 234 -28.68 3.09 2.27
C ALA A 234 -29.50 3.07 3.58
N GLY A 235 -28.90 3.48 4.71
CA GLY A 235 -29.59 3.57 6.01
C GLY A 235 -29.35 2.37 6.94
N ALA A 236 -28.48 1.41 6.58
CA ALA A 236 -28.15 0.32 7.48
C ALA A 236 -27.41 0.85 8.73
N SER A 237 -27.83 0.40 9.92
CA SER A 237 -27.14 0.68 11.18
C SER A 237 -25.92 -0.21 11.41
N GLU A 238 -25.88 -1.36 10.74
CA GLU A 238 -24.80 -2.32 10.77
C GLU A 238 -24.56 -2.97 9.39
N PHE A 239 -23.38 -3.54 9.19
CA PHE A 239 -23.01 -4.32 8.00
C PHE A 239 -22.19 -5.53 8.43
N LYS A 240 -22.69 -6.74 8.13
CA LYS A 240 -22.08 -8.02 8.54
C LYS A 240 -21.77 -8.10 10.05
N GLY A 241 -22.68 -7.65 10.89
CA GLY A 241 -22.52 -7.66 12.35
C GLY A 241 -21.65 -6.53 12.91
N ILE A 242 -21.19 -5.58 12.07
CA ILE A 242 -20.38 -4.45 12.51
C ILE A 242 -21.22 -3.19 12.49
N SER A 243 -21.35 -2.51 13.62
CA SER A 243 -22.07 -1.24 13.70
C SER A 243 -21.37 -0.15 12.89
N THR A 244 -22.15 0.81 12.37
CA THR A 244 -21.63 1.97 11.63
C THR A 244 -20.54 2.71 12.40
N GLY A 245 -20.72 2.89 13.72
CA GLY A 245 -19.73 3.58 14.57
C GLY A 245 -18.40 2.84 14.67
N SER A 246 -18.42 1.52 14.86
CA SER A 246 -17.23 0.67 14.91
C SER A 246 -16.51 0.64 13.56
N ALA A 247 -17.27 0.44 12.48
CA ALA A 247 -16.73 0.42 11.12
C ALA A 247 -16.04 1.75 10.73
N TYR A 248 -16.65 2.89 11.08
CA TYR A 248 -16.08 4.21 10.83
C TYR A 248 -14.79 4.41 11.64
N ARG A 249 -14.77 4.01 12.90
CA ARG A 249 -13.59 4.13 13.77
C ARG A 249 -12.44 3.34 13.20
N GLN A 250 -12.62 2.05 12.92
CA GLN A 250 -11.57 1.17 12.41
C GLN A 250 -11.03 1.65 11.05
N LEU A 251 -11.91 2.10 10.14
CA LEU A 251 -11.48 2.68 8.86
C LEU A 251 -10.76 4.02 9.05
N CYS A 252 -11.19 4.87 9.98
CA CYS A 252 -10.50 6.11 10.33
C CYS A 252 -9.10 5.84 10.86
N ASP A 253 -8.95 4.89 11.77
CA ASP A 253 -7.67 4.55 12.39
C ASP A 253 -6.68 4.04 11.32
N PHE A 254 -7.13 3.15 10.44
CA PHE A 254 -6.34 2.70 9.29
C PHE A 254 -5.88 3.87 8.40
N LEU A 255 -6.78 4.79 8.07
CA LEU A 255 -6.46 5.95 7.22
C LEU A 255 -5.58 6.98 7.93
N LEU A 256 -5.71 7.14 9.24
CA LEU A 256 -4.81 7.98 10.05
C LEU A 256 -3.39 7.43 10.02
N VAL A 257 -3.23 6.12 10.24
CA VAL A 257 -1.94 5.42 10.16
C VAL A 257 -1.35 5.56 8.76
N MET A 258 -2.11 5.26 7.71
CA MET A 258 -1.68 5.37 6.31
C MET A 258 -1.16 6.79 5.99
N HIS A 259 -1.93 7.82 6.34
CA HIS A 259 -1.54 9.20 6.10
C HIS A 259 -0.40 9.66 7.02
N GLY A 260 -0.36 9.16 8.26
CA GLY A 260 0.73 9.41 9.21
C GLY A 260 2.06 8.90 8.68
N ARG A 261 2.06 7.76 8.01
CA ARG A 261 3.22 7.13 7.35
C ARG A 261 3.56 7.75 5.98
N GLY A 262 3.01 8.91 5.67
CA GLY A 262 3.35 9.69 4.46
C GLY A 262 2.74 9.16 3.17
N VAL A 263 1.69 8.33 3.23
CA VAL A 263 1.03 7.82 2.04
C VAL A 263 -0.08 8.76 1.57
N TYR A 264 0.00 9.23 0.34
CA TYR A 264 -1.08 9.87 -0.40
C TYR A 264 -1.52 8.94 -1.53
N PHE A 265 -2.62 8.24 -1.35
CA PHE A 265 -3.02 7.19 -2.29
C PHE A 265 -3.55 7.73 -3.61
N ARG A 266 -4.12 8.93 -3.60
CA ARG A 266 -4.61 9.69 -4.77
C ARG A 266 -5.79 9.07 -5.53
N ASP A 267 -6.02 7.77 -5.44
CA ASP A 267 -7.17 7.07 -6.04
C ASP A 267 -7.90 6.21 -5.01
N LEU A 268 -8.02 6.74 -3.78
CA LEU A 268 -8.55 6.06 -2.61
C LEU A 268 -10.07 5.95 -2.69
N SER A 269 -10.58 5.18 -3.64
CA SER A 269 -12.01 4.85 -3.68
C SER A 269 -12.31 3.66 -2.76
N GLY A 270 -13.52 3.59 -2.19
CA GLY A 270 -13.89 2.47 -1.32
C GLY A 270 -13.68 1.08 -1.95
N GLY A 271 -13.77 0.96 -3.28
CA GLY A 271 -13.50 -0.31 -3.97
C GLY A 271 -12.01 -0.67 -4.11
N ASN A 272 -11.11 0.23 -3.74
CA ASN A 272 -9.67 -0.03 -3.69
C ASN A 272 -9.18 -0.34 -2.27
N ILE A 273 -10.10 -0.42 -1.31
CA ILE A 273 -9.85 -0.83 0.07
C ILE A 273 -10.58 -2.16 0.27
N LEU A 274 -9.83 -3.24 0.26
CA LEU A 274 -10.34 -4.59 0.56
C LEU A 274 -10.34 -4.80 2.06
N ILE A 275 -11.35 -5.50 2.56
CA ILE A 275 -11.54 -5.72 3.99
C ILE A 275 -11.68 -7.21 4.24
N ARG A 276 -10.94 -7.70 5.24
CA ARG A 276 -11.12 -8.99 5.86
C ARG A 276 -11.60 -8.77 7.28
N GLN A 277 -12.64 -9.49 7.65
CA GLN A 277 -13.25 -9.43 8.97
C GLN A 277 -12.87 -10.69 9.76
N SER A 278 -12.39 -10.52 10.97
CA SER A 278 -12.18 -11.62 11.91
C SER A 278 -13.44 -11.88 12.74
N GLU A 279 -13.47 -13.00 13.44
CA GLU A 279 -14.63 -13.44 14.25
C GLU A 279 -15.00 -12.45 15.37
N ASP A 280 -14.03 -11.73 15.88
CA ASP A 280 -14.21 -10.65 16.89
C ASP A 280 -14.66 -9.30 16.29
N ASN A 281 -15.04 -9.28 15.02
CA ASN A 281 -15.39 -8.06 14.26
C ASN A 281 -14.23 -7.05 14.08
N THR A 282 -12.99 -7.48 14.24
CA THR A 282 -11.83 -6.66 13.86
C THR A 282 -11.66 -6.65 12.34
N LEU A 283 -11.45 -5.47 11.78
CA LEU A 283 -11.28 -5.26 10.35
C LEU A 283 -9.80 -5.10 9.98
N SER A 284 -9.33 -5.92 9.05
CA SER A 284 -8.04 -5.77 8.41
C SER A 284 -8.22 -5.17 7.03
N PHE A 285 -7.46 -4.11 6.72
CA PHE A 285 -7.58 -3.34 5.50
C PHE A 285 -6.39 -3.57 4.58
N SER A 286 -6.65 -3.76 3.28
CA SER A 286 -5.64 -3.89 2.26
C SER A 286 -5.93 -3.02 1.05
N LEU A 287 -4.93 -2.26 0.60
CA LEU A 287 -5.06 -1.37 -0.55
C LEU A 287 -4.68 -2.07 -1.84
N ILE A 288 -5.47 -1.87 -2.89
CA ILE A 288 -5.20 -2.35 -4.25
C ILE A 288 -5.21 -1.18 -5.24
N ASP A 289 -4.64 -1.39 -6.44
CA ASP A 289 -4.50 -0.37 -7.49
C ASP A 289 -3.53 0.77 -7.13
N THR A 290 -2.34 0.39 -6.68
CA THR A 290 -1.32 1.22 -6.04
C THR A 290 -0.56 2.15 -6.99
N ASN A 291 -0.77 2.05 -8.31
CA ASN A 291 0.02 2.72 -9.36
C ASN A 291 -0.05 4.26 -9.36
N ARG A 292 -0.87 4.87 -8.50
CA ARG A 292 -1.05 6.32 -8.39
C ARG A 292 -0.66 6.86 -7.01
N ALA A 293 -0.25 6.00 -6.10
CA ALA A 293 0.19 6.40 -4.78
C ALA A 293 1.45 7.27 -4.84
N HIS A 294 1.55 8.20 -3.94
CA HIS A 294 2.71 9.04 -3.70
C HIS A 294 3.13 8.88 -2.24
N PHE A 295 4.42 8.90 -2.02
CA PHE A 295 5.03 8.63 -0.72
C PHE A 295 5.89 9.82 -0.32
N PHE A 296 5.83 10.20 0.94
CA PHE A 296 6.57 11.29 1.53
C PHE A 296 7.36 10.79 2.73
N ASP A 297 8.48 11.38 3.01
CA ASP A 297 9.32 11.07 4.18
C ASP A 297 8.74 11.66 5.48
N HIS A 298 7.65 12.40 5.38
CA HIS A 298 6.87 12.97 6.48
C HIS A 298 5.39 12.61 6.34
N GLY A 299 4.61 12.78 7.39
CA GLY A 299 3.16 12.57 7.35
C GLY A 299 2.49 13.38 6.23
N THR A 300 1.54 12.76 5.54
CA THR A 300 0.81 13.40 4.44
C THR A 300 0.14 14.69 4.91
N VAL A 301 0.35 15.78 4.19
CA VAL A 301 -0.24 17.09 4.51
C VAL A 301 -1.76 17.06 4.42
N ILE A 302 -2.44 17.86 5.27
CA ILE A 302 -3.90 17.81 5.45
C ILE A 302 -4.69 17.94 4.14
N ALA A 303 -4.27 18.79 3.21
CA ALA A 303 -4.96 18.99 1.94
C ALA A 303 -4.99 17.71 1.08
N LYS A 304 -3.92 16.91 1.09
CA LYS A 304 -3.84 15.63 0.38
C LYS A 304 -4.66 14.56 1.10
N ARG A 305 -4.65 14.54 2.46
CA ARG A 305 -5.53 13.67 3.25
C ARG A 305 -7.00 13.91 2.89
N ILE A 306 -7.45 15.16 2.89
CA ILE A 306 -8.81 15.53 2.51
C ILE A 306 -9.13 15.08 1.07
N SER A 307 -8.18 15.22 0.13
CA SER A 307 -8.37 14.72 -1.24
C SER A 307 -8.60 13.22 -1.32
N ASP A 308 -7.95 12.41 -0.50
CA ASP A 308 -8.22 10.97 -0.41
C ASP A 308 -9.56 10.69 0.28
N LEU A 309 -9.85 11.35 1.39
CA LEU A 309 -11.08 11.18 2.15
C LEU A 309 -12.34 11.57 1.35
N THR A 310 -12.26 12.57 0.47
CA THR A 310 -13.37 12.89 -0.44
C THR A 310 -13.75 11.73 -1.35
N ARG A 311 -12.79 10.88 -1.72
CA ARG A 311 -13.05 9.70 -2.57
C ARG A 311 -13.58 8.51 -1.78
N VAL A 312 -13.06 8.27 -0.59
CA VAL A 312 -13.58 7.23 0.33
C VAL A 312 -15.03 7.52 0.66
N CYS A 313 -15.30 8.74 1.13
CA CYS A 313 -16.62 9.13 1.63
C CYS A 313 -17.62 9.51 0.53
N ASN A 314 -17.28 9.37 -0.76
CA ASN A 314 -18.16 9.85 -1.84
C ASN A 314 -19.53 9.15 -1.91
N LYS A 315 -19.65 7.98 -1.30
CA LYS A 315 -20.90 7.21 -1.22
C LYS A 315 -21.76 7.63 -0.04
N LEU A 316 -21.17 8.21 0.99
CA LEU A 316 -21.88 8.59 2.20
C LEU A 316 -22.74 9.84 1.98
N HIS A 317 -23.92 9.86 2.60
CA HIS A 317 -24.71 11.09 2.79
C HIS A 317 -24.00 12.08 3.72
N TRP A 318 -24.43 13.33 3.72
CA TRP A 318 -23.79 14.39 4.52
C TRP A 318 -23.72 14.08 6.01
N ALA A 319 -24.73 13.44 6.60
CA ALA A 319 -24.70 13.01 7.99
C ALA A 319 -23.55 12.01 8.23
N GLY A 320 -23.41 10.99 7.39
CA GLY A 320 -22.32 10.02 7.47
C GLY A 320 -20.95 10.65 7.22
N ARG A 321 -20.83 11.57 6.24
CA ARG A 321 -19.59 12.33 6.01
C ARG A 321 -19.20 13.16 7.23
N LYS A 322 -20.18 13.85 7.86
CA LYS A 322 -19.94 14.64 9.07
C LYS A 322 -19.45 13.75 10.22
N ALA A 323 -20.07 12.60 10.44
CA ALA A 323 -19.68 11.66 11.47
C ALA A 323 -18.26 11.12 11.21
N PHE A 324 -17.99 10.59 10.01
CA PHE A 324 -16.69 10.05 9.63
C PHE A 324 -15.56 11.09 9.70
N MET A 325 -15.79 12.27 9.11
CA MET A 325 -14.82 13.37 9.12
C MET A 325 -14.62 13.98 10.50
N GLY A 326 -15.66 13.97 11.35
CA GLY A 326 -15.57 14.36 12.75
C GLY A 326 -14.62 13.47 13.53
N MET A 327 -14.69 12.15 13.35
CA MET A 327 -13.77 11.18 13.94
C MET A 327 -12.35 11.40 13.43
N TYR A 328 -12.17 11.46 12.10
CA TYR A 328 -10.85 11.60 11.49
C TYR A 328 -10.14 12.90 11.85
N LEU A 329 -10.84 14.04 11.75
CA LEU A 329 -10.26 15.35 12.07
C LEU A 329 -10.14 15.56 13.57
N GLY A 330 -11.06 15.01 14.37
CA GLY A 330 -11.00 15.03 15.85
C GLY A 330 -9.73 14.38 16.37
N ALA A 331 -9.31 13.23 15.80
CA ALA A 331 -8.04 12.58 16.12
C ALA A 331 -6.80 13.45 15.80
N LEU A 332 -6.95 14.45 14.93
CA LEU A 332 -5.91 15.43 14.59
C LEU A 332 -6.08 16.77 15.34
N GLY A 333 -6.96 16.84 16.34
CA GLY A 333 -7.27 18.08 17.06
C GLY A 333 -7.97 19.14 16.20
N LYS A 334 -8.68 18.74 15.12
CA LYS A 334 -9.30 19.64 14.14
C LYS A 334 -10.81 19.41 14.05
N GLN A 335 -11.54 20.46 13.69
CA GLN A 335 -12.98 20.40 13.46
C GLN A 335 -13.31 20.34 11.96
N PHE A 336 -14.43 19.70 11.60
CA PHE A 336 -14.90 19.63 10.22
C PHE A 336 -15.59 20.93 9.80
N THR A 337 -14.80 21.99 9.62
CA THR A 337 -15.22 23.33 9.21
C THR A 337 -15.54 23.41 7.72
N TRP A 338 -16.05 24.56 7.27
CA TRP A 338 -16.38 24.83 5.85
C TRP A 338 -15.17 24.64 4.92
N ARG A 339 -13.95 24.93 5.37
CA ARG A 339 -12.70 24.74 4.61
C ARG A 339 -12.47 23.27 4.21
N TYR A 340 -12.85 22.35 5.08
CA TYR A 340 -12.75 20.91 4.80
C TYR A 340 -13.99 20.36 4.06
N ARG A 341 -15.14 21.06 4.10
CA ARG A 341 -16.37 20.68 3.38
C ARG A 341 -16.29 21.05 1.90
N LEU A 342 -15.68 22.18 1.55
CA LEU A 342 -15.59 22.67 0.17
C LEU A 342 -14.99 21.63 -0.81
N PRO A 343 -13.91 20.90 -0.53
CA PRO A 343 -13.40 19.83 -1.39
C PRO A 343 -14.44 18.73 -1.70
N PHE A 344 -15.31 18.40 -0.76
CA PHE A 344 -16.40 17.41 -0.98
C PHE A 344 -17.43 17.93 -1.97
N HIS A 345 -17.87 19.17 -1.81
CA HIS A 345 -18.82 19.81 -2.75
C HIS A 345 -18.23 19.89 -4.16
N LEU A 346 -16.98 20.31 -4.29
CA LEU A 346 -16.29 20.36 -5.58
C LEU A 346 -16.14 18.98 -6.21
N TYR A 347 -15.85 17.96 -5.41
CA TYR A 347 -15.76 16.58 -5.89
C TYR A 347 -17.13 16.06 -6.35
N ASP A 348 -18.19 16.29 -5.57
CA ASP A 348 -19.56 15.90 -5.93
C ASP A 348 -20.02 16.59 -7.22
N ALA A 349 -19.78 17.90 -7.34
CA ALA A 349 -20.06 18.66 -8.57
C ALA A 349 -19.34 18.09 -9.79
N LYS A 350 -18.02 17.76 -9.65
CA LYS A 350 -17.23 17.11 -10.70
C LYS A 350 -17.77 15.74 -11.08
N VAL A 351 -18.18 14.93 -10.10
CA VAL A 351 -18.75 13.59 -10.33
C VAL A 351 -20.13 13.72 -11.00
N GLY A 352 -20.97 14.64 -10.52
CA GLY A 352 -22.30 14.96 -11.08
C GLY A 352 -22.19 15.42 -12.54
N PHE A 353 -21.27 16.35 -12.83
CA PHE A 353 -21.02 16.81 -14.20
C PHE A 353 -20.57 15.69 -15.13
N LYS A 354 -19.62 14.83 -14.68
CA LYS A 354 -19.19 13.66 -15.47
C LYS A 354 -20.32 12.65 -15.72
N ARG A 355 -21.26 12.52 -14.77
CA ARG A 355 -22.41 11.62 -14.90
C ARG A 355 -23.42 12.18 -15.89
N LYS A 356 -23.62 13.50 -15.90
CA LYS A 356 -24.58 14.21 -16.78
C LYS A 356 -24.02 14.43 -18.20
N PHE A 357 -22.74 14.79 -18.33
CA PHE A 357 -22.12 15.20 -19.60
C PHE A 357 -20.93 14.34 -20.03
N GLY A 358 -20.60 13.26 -19.33
CA GLY A 358 -19.48 12.40 -19.67
C GLY A 358 -19.72 11.54 -20.91
N ARG A 359 -18.66 11.12 -21.59
CA ARG A 359 -18.72 10.31 -22.81
C ARG A 359 -19.72 9.14 -22.77
N LYS A 360 -19.91 8.50 -21.61
CA LYS A 360 -20.89 7.40 -21.46
C LYS A 360 -22.34 7.89 -21.50
N ALA A 361 -22.62 9.10 -21.01
CA ALA A 361 -23.96 9.69 -21.09
C ALA A 361 -24.27 10.09 -22.54
N ILE A 362 -23.33 10.71 -23.21
CA ILE A 362 -23.42 11.04 -24.65
C ILE A 362 -23.63 9.78 -25.48
N THR A 363 -22.87 8.71 -25.24
CA THR A 363 -23.03 7.43 -25.97
C THR A 363 -24.38 6.75 -25.68
N ARG A 364 -24.96 6.90 -24.48
CA ARG A 364 -26.31 6.41 -24.15
C ARG A 364 -27.40 7.17 -24.90
N LEU A 365 -27.27 8.50 -24.97
CA LEU A 365 -28.21 9.34 -25.73
C LEU A 365 -28.21 8.99 -27.23
N PHE A 366 -27.06 8.68 -27.80
CA PHE A 366 -26.96 8.23 -29.20
C PHE A 366 -27.43 6.78 -29.43
N LYS A 367 -27.43 5.91 -28.41
CA LYS A 367 -27.95 4.53 -28.49
C LYS A 367 -29.48 4.45 -28.29
N GLN A 368 -30.10 5.42 -27.66
CA GLN A 368 -31.55 5.47 -27.49
C GLN A 368 -32.26 6.10 -28.68
N LYS A 369 -31.55 6.68 -29.64
CA LYS A 369 -32.09 7.26 -30.89
C LYS A 369 -31.91 6.34 -32.11
N LYS A 370 -31.47 5.11 -31.91
CA LYS A 370 -31.51 4.01 -32.89
C LYS A 370 -32.40 2.89 -32.33
#